data_35e764d1f6358f40b46957cc5dd84ffa
#
_entry.id   35e764d1f6358f40b46957cc5dd84ffa
#
_cell.length_a   1.000
_cell.length_b   1.000
_cell.length_c   1.000
_cell.angle_alpha   90.00
_cell.angle_beta   90.00
_cell.angle_gamma   90.00
#
_symmetry.space_group_name_H-M   'P 1'
#
loop_
_entity.id
_entity.type
_entity.pdbx_description
1 polymer ?
#
loop_
_entity_poly.entity_id
_entity_poly.type
_entity_poly.pdbx_seq_one_letter_code
_entity_poly.pdbx_strand_id
1 'polypeptide(L)'
;TGRGVRKVKSGDHVGLTYGTCGSCEECRHSRPYGCTHMVKINFGGGMRDGTHRLSRNGKKISHFFAQSSFAQYAVVHESSAVLGEDRDIPFSVIAPMGCGVQTGAGIVLNQMKPGFGDSLAVFGCGTVGMSAVMEARIAGCRIIIAVGGNDESLGLARELGATHTINRRTNPRIMDRIKNITGQGCGFAIDTTGVPEFARMALLSAAYSGRTAFA
;
A
#
# COMPACT_ATOMS: atom_id res chain seq x y z
N THR A 1 12.53 21.92 -13.31
CA THR A 1 13.32 20.68 -13.18
C THR A 1 14.80 21.04 -13.08
N GLY A 2 15.56 20.26 -12.28
CA GLY A 2 17.00 20.45 -12.11
C GLY A 2 17.81 20.05 -13.35
N ARG A 3 19.09 20.49 -13.39
CA ARG A 3 20.03 20.06 -14.45
C ARG A 3 20.22 18.54 -14.36
N GLY A 4 20.14 17.84 -15.50
CA GLY A 4 20.33 16.39 -15.58
C GLY A 4 19.09 15.55 -15.33
N VAL A 5 17.95 16.13 -14.95
CA VAL A 5 16.68 15.42 -14.88
C VAL A 5 16.22 15.06 -16.29
N ARG A 6 15.94 13.77 -16.51
CA ARG A 6 15.53 13.23 -17.82
C ARG A 6 14.15 12.58 -17.80
N LYS A 7 13.70 12.16 -16.61
CA LYS A 7 12.47 11.38 -16.46
C LYS A 7 11.20 12.25 -16.57
N VAL A 8 11.30 13.50 -16.18
CA VAL A 8 10.17 14.44 -16.15
C VAL A 8 10.61 15.84 -16.61
N LYS A 9 9.68 16.61 -17.15
CA LYS A 9 9.88 17.99 -17.58
C LYS A 9 8.90 18.94 -16.90
N SER A 10 9.16 20.25 -17.04
CA SER A 10 8.24 21.28 -16.52
C SER A 10 6.85 21.13 -17.15
N GLY A 11 5.81 21.21 -16.33
CA GLY A 11 4.42 21.05 -16.71
C GLY A 11 3.90 19.60 -16.66
N ASP A 12 4.74 18.61 -16.36
CA ASP A 12 4.27 17.25 -16.19
C ASP A 12 3.52 17.08 -14.86
N HIS A 13 2.42 16.31 -14.89
CA HIS A 13 1.73 15.84 -13.70
C HIS A 13 2.44 14.59 -13.18
N VAL A 14 2.83 14.60 -11.90
CA VAL A 14 3.59 13.49 -11.32
C VAL A 14 3.00 13.05 -9.99
N GLY A 15 2.95 11.74 -9.77
CA GLY A 15 2.82 11.15 -8.46
C GLY A 15 4.19 10.98 -7.81
N LEU A 16 4.25 10.97 -6.49
CA LEU A 16 5.48 10.73 -5.75
C LEU A 16 5.43 9.38 -5.05
N THR A 17 6.54 8.65 -5.11
CA THR A 17 6.74 7.39 -4.39
C THR A 17 7.99 7.46 -3.52
N TYR A 18 8.28 6.41 -2.77
CA TYR A 18 9.47 6.31 -1.94
C TYR A 18 10.77 6.43 -2.75
N GLY A 19 11.82 6.89 -2.07
CA GLY A 19 13.15 7.02 -2.69
C GLY A 19 13.94 5.71 -2.63
N THR A 20 14.71 5.44 -3.69
CA THR A 20 15.64 4.30 -3.77
C THR A 20 17.02 4.78 -4.18
N CYS A 21 18.10 4.04 -3.85
CA CYS A 21 19.46 4.51 -4.17
C CYS A 21 19.83 4.39 -5.66
N GLY A 22 19.20 3.49 -6.40
CA GLY A 22 19.49 3.23 -7.81
C GLY A 22 20.80 2.47 -8.07
N SER A 23 21.62 2.19 -7.04
CA SER A 23 22.99 1.66 -7.22
C SER A 23 23.29 0.35 -6.45
N CYS A 24 22.49 -0.02 -5.45
CA CYS A 24 22.67 -1.30 -4.76
C CYS A 24 22.27 -2.48 -5.68
N GLU A 25 22.60 -3.68 -5.26
CA GLU A 25 22.34 -4.89 -6.03
C GLU A 25 20.86 -5.03 -6.41
N GLU A 26 19.96 -4.84 -5.46
CA GLU A 26 18.51 -4.92 -5.69
C GLU A 26 18.05 -3.88 -6.73
N CYS A 27 18.50 -2.64 -6.60
CA CYS A 27 18.16 -1.60 -7.57
C CYS A 27 18.68 -1.91 -8.98
N ARG A 28 19.89 -2.43 -9.09
CA ARG A 28 20.48 -2.82 -10.40
C ARG A 28 19.76 -4.01 -11.05
N HIS A 29 19.18 -4.90 -10.24
CA HIS A 29 18.35 -6.00 -10.72
C HIS A 29 16.87 -5.62 -10.90
N SER A 30 16.55 -4.33 -11.02
CA SER A 30 15.18 -3.84 -11.18
C SER A 30 14.22 -4.24 -10.04
N ARG A 31 14.74 -4.41 -8.83
CA ARG A 31 14.00 -4.68 -7.60
C ARG A 31 14.11 -3.53 -6.59
N PRO A 32 13.70 -2.28 -6.95
CA PRO A 32 13.87 -1.12 -6.09
C PRO A 32 13.14 -1.23 -4.74
N TYR A 33 12.11 -2.06 -4.65
CA TYR A 33 11.40 -2.37 -3.41
C TYR A 33 12.28 -3.07 -2.36
N GLY A 34 13.34 -3.74 -2.76
CA GLY A 34 14.37 -4.35 -1.89
C GLY A 34 15.59 -3.46 -1.66
N CYS A 35 15.53 -2.16 -1.96
CA CYS A 35 16.67 -1.27 -1.82
C CYS A 35 17.26 -1.31 -0.40
N THR A 36 18.53 -1.72 -0.27
CA THR A 36 19.22 -1.84 1.02
C THR A 36 19.40 -0.51 1.75
N HIS A 37 19.26 0.61 1.05
CA HIS A 37 19.34 1.96 1.60
C HIS A 37 17.96 2.60 1.85
N MET A 38 16.86 1.85 1.67
CA MET A 38 15.50 2.39 1.73
C MET A 38 15.22 3.12 3.05
N VAL A 39 15.54 2.51 4.18
CA VAL A 39 15.29 3.10 5.51
C VAL A 39 16.06 4.42 5.67
N LYS A 40 17.34 4.43 5.34
CA LYS A 40 18.17 5.64 5.43
C LYS A 40 17.65 6.76 4.51
N ILE A 41 17.26 6.42 3.29
CA ILE A 41 16.80 7.42 2.30
C ILE A 41 15.45 8.01 2.71
N ASN A 42 14.50 7.19 3.16
CA ASN A 42 13.12 7.64 3.39
C ASN A 42 12.85 8.12 4.82
N PHE A 43 13.60 7.60 5.80
CA PHE A 43 13.39 7.91 7.22
C PHE A 43 14.62 8.50 7.91
N GLY A 44 15.71 8.74 7.18
CA GLY A 44 16.94 9.34 7.72
C GLY A 44 16.84 10.84 8.03
N GLY A 45 15.73 11.48 7.70
CA GLY A 45 15.43 12.87 8.06
C GLY A 45 16.11 13.94 7.20
N GLY A 46 16.92 13.57 6.21
CA GLY A 46 17.60 14.48 5.31
C GLY A 46 17.52 14.06 3.85
N MET A 47 18.10 14.88 2.98
CA MET A 47 18.28 14.55 1.57
C MET A 47 19.39 13.49 1.42
N ARG A 48 19.49 12.86 0.25
CA ARG A 48 20.52 11.85 -0.05
C ARG A 48 21.96 12.36 0.09
N ASP A 49 22.14 13.64 -0.17
CA ASP A 49 23.43 14.36 -0.04
C ASP A 49 23.73 14.79 1.41
N GLY A 50 22.89 14.40 2.38
CA GLY A 50 23.02 14.78 3.79
C GLY A 50 22.54 16.18 4.12
N THR A 51 22.05 16.93 3.13
CA THR A 51 21.53 18.29 3.35
C THR A 51 20.09 18.26 3.87
N HIS A 52 19.62 19.38 4.40
CA HIS A 52 18.24 19.59 4.82
C HIS A 52 17.62 20.74 4.03
N ARG A 53 16.43 20.53 3.48
CA ARG A 53 15.69 21.54 2.72
C ARG A 53 14.66 22.28 3.56
N LEU A 54 14.31 21.71 4.70
CA LEU A 54 13.33 22.30 5.60
C LEU A 54 14.02 22.88 6.83
N SER A 55 13.59 24.07 7.22
CA SER A 55 14.03 24.72 8.46
C SER A 55 12.93 25.60 9.03
N ARG A 56 12.94 25.80 10.35
CA ARG A 56 12.10 26.75 11.06
C ARG A 56 12.95 27.49 12.09
N ASN A 57 12.97 28.82 11.99
CA ASN A 57 13.78 29.68 12.88
C ASN A 57 15.25 29.26 12.93
N GLY A 58 15.86 28.94 11.78
CA GLY A 58 17.25 28.49 11.65
C GLY A 58 17.52 27.05 12.11
N LYS A 59 16.54 26.35 12.68
CA LYS A 59 16.67 24.94 13.08
C LYS A 59 16.26 24.03 11.93
N LYS A 60 17.06 23.00 11.66
CA LYS A 60 16.78 21.97 10.65
C LYS A 60 15.54 21.18 11.04
N ILE A 61 14.67 20.90 10.05
CA ILE A 61 13.51 20.03 10.19
C ILE A 61 13.76 18.76 9.38
N SER A 62 13.49 17.61 9.96
CA SER A 62 13.63 16.31 9.29
C SER A 62 12.67 16.16 8.12
N HIS A 63 13.14 15.53 7.07
CA HIS A 63 12.32 15.10 5.93
C HIS A 63 11.67 13.77 6.23
N PHE A 64 10.52 13.56 5.63
CA PHE A 64 9.80 12.28 5.63
C PHE A 64 9.68 11.76 4.19
N PHE A 65 9.95 10.50 3.95
CA PHE A 65 9.98 9.87 2.63
C PHE A 65 10.92 10.56 1.63
N ALA A 66 12.05 11.09 2.12
CA ALA A 66 13.05 11.83 1.34
C ALA A 66 12.55 13.13 0.68
N GLN A 67 11.32 13.53 0.88
CA GLN A 67 10.69 14.63 0.13
C GLN A 67 9.81 15.55 0.96
N SER A 68 9.02 15.08 1.92
CA SER A 68 8.02 15.86 2.69
C SER A 68 7.09 16.67 1.80
N SER A 69 6.26 15.95 1.02
CA SER A 69 5.40 16.55 -0.02
C SER A 69 4.13 17.22 0.49
N PHE A 70 3.85 17.22 1.81
CA PHE A 70 2.80 18.05 2.40
C PHE A 70 3.22 19.54 2.44
N ALA A 71 3.42 20.12 1.27
CA ALA A 71 3.89 21.48 1.09
C ALA A 71 3.53 22.00 -0.30
N GLN A 72 3.54 23.33 -0.49
CA GLN A 72 3.34 23.94 -1.81
C GLN A 72 4.45 23.56 -2.81
N TYR A 73 5.65 23.32 -2.29
CA TYR A 73 6.83 22.94 -3.08
C TYR A 73 7.58 21.83 -2.36
N ALA A 74 8.05 20.84 -3.10
CA ALA A 74 8.93 19.79 -2.59
C ALA A 74 10.11 19.59 -3.53
N VAL A 75 11.31 19.39 -2.96
CA VAL A 75 12.49 18.99 -3.72
C VAL A 75 12.60 17.47 -3.63
N VAL A 76 12.44 16.81 -4.76
CA VAL A 76 12.44 15.35 -4.84
C VAL A 76 13.49 14.86 -5.85
N HIS A 77 13.99 13.66 -5.65
CA HIS A 77 14.84 13.01 -6.64
C HIS A 77 13.96 12.44 -7.77
N GLU A 78 14.41 12.52 -9.03
CA GLU A 78 13.63 12.08 -10.18
C GLU A 78 13.17 10.61 -10.11
N SER A 79 13.93 9.74 -9.40
CA SER A 79 13.52 8.34 -9.20
C SER A 79 12.24 8.18 -8.38
N SER A 80 11.91 9.19 -7.57
CA SER A 80 10.66 9.20 -6.78
C SER A 80 9.49 9.81 -7.52
N ALA A 81 9.71 10.44 -8.68
CA ALA A 81 8.65 11.00 -9.50
C ALA A 81 8.16 9.94 -10.49
N VAL A 82 6.85 9.72 -10.53
CA VAL A 82 6.17 8.84 -11.48
C VAL A 82 5.29 9.71 -12.36
N LEU A 83 5.53 9.65 -13.67
CA LEU A 83 4.77 10.42 -14.65
C LEU A 83 3.32 9.88 -14.71
N GLY A 84 2.35 10.76 -14.57
CA GLY A 84 0.97 10.48 -14.94
C GLY A 84 0.85 10.54 -16.47
N GLU A 85 0.58 9.40 -17.11
CA GLU A 85 0.46 9.36 -18.59
C GLU A 85 -0.75 10.16 -19.06
N ASP A 86 -1.83 10.14 -18.28
CA ASP A 86 -3.04 10.88 -18.55
C ASP A 86 -3.14 12.09 -17.60
N ARG A 87 -3.17 13.29 -18.19
CA ARG A 87 -3.32 14.56 -17.45
C ARG A 87 -4.70 14.78 -16.87
N ASP A 88 -5.70 14.05 -17.35
CA ASP A 88 -7.09 14.19 -16.92
C ASP A 88 -7.34 13.40 -15.61
N ILE A 89 -6.39 12.55 -15.19
CA ILE A 89 -6.50 11.85 -13.91
C ILE A 89 -6.33 12.86 -12.76
N PRO A 90 -7.32 12.99 -11.87
CA PRO A 90 -7.25 13.90 -10.74
C PRO A 90 -6.09 13.56 -9.79
N PHE A 91 -5.42 14.56 -9.22
CA PHE A 91 -4.35 14.34 -8.24
C PHE A 91 -4.83 13.56 -7.00
N SER A 92 -6.10 13.66 -6.63
CA SER A 92 -6.70 12.87 -5.55
C SER A 92 -6.66 11.35 -5.82
N VAL A 93 -6.62 10.94 -7.09
CA VAL A 93 -6.45 9.54 -7.50
C VAL A 93 -4.98 9.17 -7.55
N ILE A 94 -4.12 10.06 -8.06
CA ILE A 94 -2.68 9.80 -8.20
C ILE A 94 -1.97 9.74 -6.82
N ALA A 95 -2.36 10.61 -5.89
CA ALA A 95 -1.66 10.77 -4.61
C ALA A 95 -1.56 9.47 -3.78
N PRO A 96 -2.61 8.66 -3.59
CA PRO A 96 -2.51 7.41 -2.83
C PRO A 96 -1.77 6.29 -3.55
N MET A 97 -1.56 6.40 -4.87
CA MET A 97 -0.90 5.36 -5.67
C MET A 97 0.56 5.12 -5.25
N GLY A 98 1.25 6.19 -4.84
CA GLY A 98 2.66 6.12 -4.44
C GLY A 98 2.94 5.36 -3.13
N CYS A 99 1.92 4.98 -2.37
CA CYS A 99 2.05 4.27 -1.10
C CYS A 99 0.97 3.20 -0.93
N GLY A 100 -0.22 3.60 -0.46
CA GLY A 100 -1.25 2.65 -0.02
C GLY A 100 -1.78 1.74 -1.13
N VAL A 101 -2.02 2.30 -2.33
CA VAL A 101 -2.54 1.52 -3.46
C VAL A 101 -1.50 0.50 -3.92
N GLN A 102 -0.26 0.92 -4.21
CA GLN A 102 0.79 -0.01 -4.63
C GLN A 102 1.10 -1.08 -3.58
N THR A 103 0.95 -0.76 -2.27
CA THR A 103 1.18 -1.73 -1.20
C THR A 103 0.14 -2.83 -1.22
N GLY A 104 -1.14 -2.50 -1.23
CA GLY A 104 -2.22 -3.49 -1.28
C GLY A 104 -2.18 -4.33 -2.57
N ALA A 105 -1.98 -3.67 -3.73
CA ALA A 105 -1.83 -4.34 -5.01
C ALA A 105 -0.63 -5.28 -5.03
N GLY A 106 0.53 -4.82 -4.56
CA GLY A 106 1.75 -5.60 -4.54
C GLY A 106 1.69 -6.83 -3.63
N ILE A 107 1.02 -6.72 -2.49
CA ILE A 107 0.78 -7.88 -1.60
C ILE A 107 0.00 -8.96 -2.35
N VAL A 108 -1.09 -8.60 -3.01
CA VAL A 108 -1.92 -9.57 -3.73
C VAL A 108 -1.22 -10.11 -4.96
N LEU A 109 -0.79 -9.23 -5.88
CA LEU A 109 -0.30 -9.63 -7.20
C LEU A 109 1.11 -10.23 -7.18
N ASN A 110 1.98 -9.74 -6.29
CA ASN A 110 3.39 -10.11 -6.31
C ASN A 110 3.78 -11.11 -5.22
N GLN A 111 3.17 -11.00 -4.03
CA GLN A 111 3.53 -11.83 -2.88
C GLN A 111 2.59 -13.03 -2.71
N MET A 112 1.29 -12.79 -2.67
CA MET A 112 0.31 -13.85 -2.42
C MET A 112 -0.02 -14.63 -3.68
N LYS A 113 -0.23 -13.96 -4.80
CA LYS A 113 -0.56 -14.54 -6.10
C LYS A 113 -1.73 -15.51 -6.03
N PRO A 114 -2.90 -15.08 -5.54
CA PRO A 114 -4.06 -15.94 -5.55
C PRO A 114 -4.45 -16.28 -6.99
N GLY A 115 -4.92 -17.49 -7.19
CA GLY A 115 -5.44 -17.95 -8.46
C GLY A 115 -6.96 -17.77 -8.58
N PHE A 116 -7.48 -18.13 -9.73
CA PHE A 116 -8.91 -18.14 -9.96
C PHE A 116 -9.63 -19.09 -8.98
N GLY A 117 -10.68 -18.59 -8.34
CA GLY A 117 -11.48 -19.37 -7.39
C GLY A 117 -10.99 -19.34 -5.95
N ASP A 118 -9.82 -18.79 -5.67
CA ASP A 118 -9.27 -18.65 -4.32
C ASP A 118 -10.11 -17.75 -3.40
N SER A 119 -9.79 -17.78 -2.12
CA SER A 119 -10.42 -16.95 -1.09
C SER A 119 -9.42 -16.06 -0.37
N LEU A 120 -9.79 -14.80 -0.14
CA LEU A 120 -9.00 -13.80 0.55
C LEU A 120 -9.80 -13.14 1.66
N ALA A 121 -9.24 -13.01 2.86
CA ALA A 121 -9.75 -12.15 3.93
C ALA A 121 -8.83 -10.93 4.11
N VAL A 122 -9.42 -9.73 4.15
CA VAL A 122 -8.71 -8.46 4.35
C VAL A 122 -9.19 -7.84 5.65
N PHE A 123 -8.29 -7.69 6.63
CA PHE A 123 -8.53 -7.01 7.89
C PHE A 123 -8.05 -5.56 7.77
N GLY A 124 -9.00 -4.64 7.81
CA GLY A 124 -8.79 -3.21 7.60
C GLY A 124 -9.29 -2.74 6.23
N CYS A 125 -10.16 -1.73 6.26
CA CYS A 125 -10.78 -1.15 5.07
C CYS A 125 -10.25 0.29 4.83
N GLY A 126 -8.93 0.48 4.97
CA GLY A 126 -8.20 1.67 4.55
C GLY A 126 -7.69 1.52 3.11
N THR A 127 -6.87 2.46 2.65
CA THR A 127 -6.34 2.48 1.26
C THR A 127 -5.64 1.18 0.87
N VAL A 128 -4.80 0.62 1.75
CA VAL A 128 -4.09 -0.65 1.51
C VAL A 128 -5.08 -1.81 1.38
N GLY A 129 -6.02 -1.91 2.33
CA GLY A 129 -7.02 -2.99 2.32
C GLY A 129 -7.98 -2.90 1.13
N MET A 130 -8.42 -1.70 0.77
CA MET A 130 -9.28 -1.49 -0.41
C MET A 130 -8.56 -1.86 -1.71
N SER A 131 -7.28 -1.49 -1.82
CA SER A 131 -6.47 -1.91 -2.96
C SER A 131 -6.32 -3.42 -3.02
N ALA A 132 -6.08 -4.09 -1.88
CA ALA A 132 -6.04 -5.55 -1.84
C ALA A 132 -7.37 -6.21 -2.26
N VAL A 133 -8.52 -5.60 -1.90
CA VAL A 133 -9.85 -6.07 -2.34
C VAL A 133 -10.00 -5.97 -3.85
N MET A 134 -9.62 -4.82 -4.45
CA MET A 134 -9.68 -4.62 -5.90
C MET A 134 -8.81 -5.65 -6.63
N GLU A 135 -7.58 -5.84 -6.18
CA GLU A 135 -6.64 -6.76 -6.82
C GLU A 135 -7.05 -8.23 -6.65
N ALA A 136 -7.66 -8.60 -5.52
CA ALA A 136 -8.23 -9.93 -5.33
C ALA A 136 -9.36 -10.21 -6.33
N ARG A 137 -10.18 -9.19 -6.62
CA ARG A 137 -11.22 -9.27 -7.67
C ARG A 137 -10.60 -9.46 -9.05
N ILE A 138 -9.56 -8.68 -9.39
CA ILE A 138 -8.84 -8.78 -10.67
C ILE A 138 -8.19 -10.16 -10.82
N ALA A 139 -7.61 -10.70 -9.73
CA ALA A 139 -7.02 -12.04 -9.70
C ALA A 139 -8.06 -13.18 -9.81
N GLY A 140 -9.36 -12.86 -9.74
CA GLY A 140 -10.44 -13.86 -9.89
C GLY A 140 -10.74 -14.62 -8.60
N CYS A 141 -10.45 -14.06 -7.43
CA CYS A 141 -10.85 -14.66 -6.17
C CYS A 141 -12.38 -14.82 -6.10
N ARG A 142 -12.84 -16.03 -5.73
CA ARG A 142 -14.27 -16.33 -5.62
C ARG A 142 -14.88 -15.78 -4.33
N ILE A 143 -14.11 -15.76 -3.24
CA ILE A 143 -14.52 -15.25 -1.94
C ILE A 143 -13.55 -14.15 -1.53
N ILE A 144 -14.07 -12.95 -1.34
CA ILE A 144 -13.30 -11.78 -0.87
C ILE A 144 -14.03 -11.23 0.34
N ILE A 145 -13.43 -11.37 1.53
CA ILE A 145 -14.02 -10.95 2.80
C ILE A 145 -13.33 -9.70 3.29
N ALA A 146 -14.05 -8.59 3.40
CA ALA A 146 -13.55 -7.35 4.00
C ALA A 146 -14.01 -7.25 5.46
N VAL A 147 -13.06 -7.13 6.39
CA VAL A 147 -13.31 -6.96 7.83
C VAL A 147 -12.98 -5.52 8.22
N GLY A 148 -13.97 -4.75 8.64
CA GLY A 148 -13.83 -3.34 8.98
C GLY A 148 -14.65 -2.94 10.21
N GLY A 149 -14.52 -1.69 10.64
CA GLY A 149 -15.27 -1.14 11.79
C GLY A 149 -16.25 -0.03 11.43
N ASN A 150 -16.42 0.29 10.14
CA ASN A 150 -17.27 1.36 9.63
C ASN A 150 -18.10 0.81 8.47
N ASP A 151 -19.42 0.99 8.53
CA ASP A 151 -20.34 0.48 7.51
C ASP A 151 -20.16 1.19 6.16
N GLU A 152 -19.83 2.48 6.14
CA GLU A 152 -19.52 3.22 4.92
C GLU A 152 -18.31 2.60 4.18
N SER A 153 -17.21 2.36 4.92
CA SER A 153 -16.04 1.70 4.34
C SER A 153 -16.33 0.27 3.88
N LEU A 154 -17.18 -0.46 4.60
CA LEU A 154 -17.62 -1.80 4.18
C LEU A 154 -18.52 -1.76 2.96
N GLY A 155 -19.34 -0.72 2.81
CA GLY A 155 -20.11 -0.45 1.60
C GLY A 155 -19.19 -0.25 0.39
N LEU A 156 -18.20 0.64 0.53
CA LEU A 156 -17.19 0.86 -0.51
C LEU A 156 -16.40 -0.42 -0.84
N ALA A 157 -16.05 -1.23 0.17
CA ALA A 157 -15.37 -2.50 -0.08
C ALA A 157 -16.20 -3.44 -0.98
N ARG A 158 -17.54 -3.46 -0.83
CA ARG A 158 -18.42 -4.22 -1.72
C ARG A 158 -18.42 -3.70 -3.14
N GLU A 159 -18.49 -2.39 -3.32
CA GLU A 159 -18.42 -1.76 -4.65
C GLU A 159 -17.10 -2.10 -5.35
N LEU A 160 -16.01 -2.12 -4.60
CA LEU A 160 -14.67 -2.45 -5.09
C LEU A 160 -14.45 -3.96 -5.34
N GLY A 161 -15.33 -4.82 -4.84
CA GLY A 161 -15.30 -6.24 -5.17
C GLY A 161 -15.33 -7.21 -4.00
N ALA A 162 -15.48 -6.76 -2.76
CA ALA A 162 -15.68 -7.68 -1.63
C ALA A 162 -17.01 -8.42 -1.78
N THR A 163 -16.95 -9.75 -1.78
CA THR A 163 -18.15 -10.60 -1.84
C THR A 163 -18.87 -10.67 -0.49
N HIS A 164 -18.11 -10.50 0.60
CA HIS A 164 -18.62 -10.50 1.97
C HIS A 164 -17.98 -9.39 2.79
N THR A 165 -18.74 -8.85 3.71
CA THR A 165 -18.25 -7.84 4.67
C THR A 165 -18.59 -8.25 6.10
N ILE A 166 -17.69 -7.97 7.03
CA ILE A 166 -17.87 -8.22 8.46
C ILE A 166 -17.57 -6.94 9.21
N ASN A 167 -18.60 -6.36 9.85
CA ASN A 167 -18.41 -5.24 10.75
C ASN A 167 -17.98 -5.77 12.12
N ARG A 168 -16.73 -5.50 12.51
CA ARG A 168 -16.13 -5.96 13.78
C ARG A 168 -16.76 -5.34 15.02
N ARG A 169 -17.46 -4.21 14.90
CA ARG A 169 -18.12 -3.55 16.03
C ARG A 169 -19.45 -4.19 16.37
N THR A 170 -20.15 -4.71 15.39
CA THR A 170 -21.47 -5.35 15.54
C THR A 170 -21.39 -6.87 15.53
N ASN A 171 -20.24 -7.44 15.12
CA ASN A 171 -20.06 -8.88 15.02
C ASN A 171 -18.80 -9.33 15.79
N PRO A 172 -18.92 -9.73 17.07
CA PRO A 172 -17.77 -10.13 17.88
C PRO A 172 -17.19 -11.51 17.47
N ARG A 173 -17.94 -12.33 16.72
CA ARG A 173 -17.49 -13.65 16.27
C ARG A 173 -16.98 -13.65 14.84
N ILE A 174 -15.97 -12.80 14.59
CA ILE A 174 -15.39 -12.61 13.24
C ILE A 174 -14.89 -13.94 12.67
N MET A 175 -14.16 -14.71 13.48
CA MET A 175 -13.56 -15.98 13.05
C MET A 175 -14.60 -17.03 12.66
N ASP A 176 -15.70 -17.13 13.43
CA ASP A 176 -16.79 -18.06 13.11
C ASP A 176 -17.47 -17.66 11.79
N ARG A 177 -17.63 -16.35 11.57
CA ARG A 177 -18.19 -15.84 10.30
C ARG A 177 -17.31 -16.17 9.12
N ILE A 178 -15.99 -15.98 9.24
CA ILE A 178 -15.05 -16.34 8.18
C ILE A 178 -15.10 -17.83 7.89
N LYS A 179 -15.09 -18.69 8.92
CA LYS A 179 -15.20 -20.15 8.76
C LYS A 179 -16.51 -20.57 8.13
N ASN A 180 -17.64 -19.95 8.51
CA ASN A 180 -18.94 -20.24 7.92
C ASN A 180 -19.02 -19.88 6.43
N ILE A 181 -18.31 -18.82 6.02
CA ILE A 181 -18.24 -18.39 4.60
C ILE A 181 -17.31 -19.31 3.79
N THR A 182 -16.19 -19.74 4.37
CA THR A 182 -15.11 -20.43 3.65
C THR A 182 -15.07 -21.93 3.88
N GLY A 183 -15.74 -22.42 4.93
CA GLY A 183 -15.67 -23.81 5.41
C GLY A 183 -14.46 -24.06 6.30
N GLN A 184 -13.25 -23.91 5.81
CA GLN A 184 -12.01 -24.28 6.52
C GLN A 184 -11.03 -23.12 6.77
N GLY A 185 -11.40 -21.92 6.43
CA GLY A 185 -10.54 -20.74 6.42
C GLY A 185 -10.25 -20.25 5.00
N CYS A 186 -9.55 -19.13 4.90
CA CYS A 186 -9.20 -18.51 3.62
C CYS A 186 -7.89 -19.07 3.08
N GLY A 187 -7.74 -19.17 1.76
CA GLY A 187 -6.46 -19.44 1.12
C GLY A 187 -5.44 -18.33 1.41
N PHE A 188 -5.94 -17.11 1.55
CA PHE A 188 -5.11 -15.93 1.82
C PHE A 188 -5.76 -15.02 2.86
N ALA A 189 -4.92 -14.37 3.70
CA ALA A 189 -5.38 -13.37 4.67
C ALA A 189 -4.39 -12.21 4.73
N ILE A 190 -4.88 -10.98 4.86
CA ILE A 190 -4.06 -9.77 4.96
C ILE A 190 -4.52 -8.96 6.16
N ASP A 191 -3.60 -8.57 7.04
CA ASP A 191 -3.84 -7.52 8.02
C ASP A 191 -3.21 -6.20 7.56
N THR A 192 -4.01 -5.16 7.53
CA THR A 192 -3.61 -3.78 7.20
C THR A 192 -3.92 -2.80 8.34
N THR A 193 -4.24 -3.32 9.51
CA THR A 193 -4.63 -2.50 10.67
C THR A 193 -3.48 -2.12 11.56
N GLY A 194 -2.41 -2.94 11.59
CA GLY A 194 -1.31 -2.83 12.52
C GLY A 194 -1.71 -3.11 13.99
N VAL A 195 -2.92 -3.64 14.21
CA VAL A 195 -3.41 -3.99 15.55
C VAL A 195 -3.13 -5.46 15.84
N PRO A 196 -2.39 -5.80 16.92
CA PRO A 196 -1.96 -7.19 17.19
C PRO A 196 -3.09 -8.22 17.20
N GLU A 197 -4.26 -7.83 17.70
CA GLU A 197 -5.44 -8.70 17.73
C GLU A 197 -5.91 -9.07 16.32
N PHE A 198 -5.97 -8.10 15.40
CA PHE A 198 -6.38 -8.37 14.02
C PHE A 198 -5.31 -9.09 13.23
N ALA A 199 -4.04 -8.82 13.47
CA ALA A 199 -2.94 -9.58 12.91
C ALA A 199 -3.05 -11.07 13.32
N ARG A 200 -3.33 -11.35 14.60
CA ARG A 200 -3.59 -12.70 15.07
C ARG A 200 -4.83 -13.32 14.42
N MET A 201 -5.91 -12.57 14.28
CA MET A 201 -7.12 -13.05 13.58
C MET A 201 -6.85 -13.35 12.11
N ALA A 202 -6.09 -12.51 11.41
CA ALA A 202 -5.69 -12.76 10.03
C ALA A 202 -4.94 -14.09 9.91
N LEU A 203 -3.95 -14.32 10.78
CA LEU A 203 -3.20 -15.58 10.80
C LEU A 203 -4.12 -16.79 11.02
N LEU A 204 -5.02 -16.70 12.01
CA LEU A 204 -5.94 -17.80 12.36
C LEU A 204 -7.10 -17.98 11.37
N SER A 205 -7.35 -17.01 10.49
CA SER A 205 -8.36 -17.12 9.43
C SER A 205 -7.89 -17.88 8.21
N ALA A 206 -6.57 -18.06 8.07
CA ALA A 206 -6.00 -18.82 6.99
C ALA A 206 -6.29 -20.33 7.15
N ALA A 207 -6.52 -21.00 6.04
CA ALA A 207 -6.63 -22.45 5.97
C ALA A 207 -5.27 -23.13 6.21
N TYR A 208 -5.21 -24.44 6.32
CA TYR A 208 -3.96 -25.18 6.61
C TYR A 208 -2.79 -24.85 5.67
N SER A 209 -3.05 -24.70 4.39
CA SER A 209 -2.03 -24.30 3.40
C SER A 209 -2.11 -22.82 3.04
N GLY A 210 -2.86 -22.04 3.83
CA GLY A 210 -3.09 -20.62 3.57
C GLY A 210 -1.85 -19.77 3.84
N ARG A 211 -1.83 -18.58 3.27
CA ARG A 211 -0.76 -17.58 3.44
C ARG A 211 -1.34 -16.34 4.09
N THR A 212 -0.54 -15.74 4.99
CA THR A 212 -0.91 -14.48 5.64
C THR A 212 0.16 -13.43 5.40
N ALA A 213 -0.25 -12.19 5.10
CA ALA A 213 0.62 -11.03 5.03
C ALA A 213 0.20 -9.97 6.06
N PHE A 214 1.18 -9.19 6.48
CA PHE A 214 1.02 -8.04 7.37
C PHE A 214 1.60 -6.81 6.69
N ALA A 215 0.86 -5.68 6.69
CA ALA A 215 1.24 -4.42 6.07
C ALA A 215 1.26 -3.27 7.10
#